data_75aaa4fd74a780df120831c75f4ae94e
#
_entry.id   75aaa4fd74a780df120831c75f4ae94e
#
_cell.length_a   1.000
_cell.length_b   1.000
_cell.length_c   1.000
_cell.angle_alpha   90.00
_cell.angle_beta   90.00
_cell.angle_gamma   90.00
#
_symmetry.space_group_name_H-M   'P 1'
#
loop_
_entity.id
_entity.type
_entity.pdbx_description
1 polymer ?
#
loop_
_entity_poly.entity_id
_entity_poly.type
_entity_poly.pdbx_seq_one_letter_code
_entity_poly.pdbx_strand_id
1 'polypeptide(L)'
;RDLENMARLQDLTWDAVKILSKKLNIEIVATNDLHYINAKDAEAQDCLVCIQTGKQLSDTNRLKMVNTPNLYLKSPDEMLEAFKDLPEAIENSVKIAKMVNLELDLGKAMFPVFEIPGGITPMEYLRELTFERAETKLEMTDEVKERLNYELSIIEKKKYPTYFLVVQDFVNWSNNKGIITNTRGSAAGSLVLFALGVTKINPLLYKIPFERFLNPERPSLPDIDMDLADDRRDEVIQYVMDKYGEDKEAHIVTYGTMLGRAAIRDIGRVLGVSYGEVDRIAKLGPPPRQGFHTPLSEHIKQVPELKQLYGSREEYKKLL
;
A
#
# COMPACT_ATOMS: atom_id res chain seq x y z
N ARG A 1 -20.83 18.71 -29.64
CA ARG A 1 -20.10 18.06 -30.76
C ARG A 1 -19.24 16.91 -30.30
N ASP A 2 -18.42 17.08 -29.23
CA ASP A 2 -17.51 16.01 -28.80
C ASP A 2 -18.27 14.86 -28.10
N LEU A 3 -19.30 15.15 -27.30
CA LEU A 3 -20.11 14.12 -26.64
C LEU A 3 -20.95 13.31 -27.64
N GLU A 4 -21.50 13.95 -28.68
CA GLU A 4 -22.22 13.25 -29.77
C GLU A 4 -21.30 12.34 -30.59
N ASN A 5 -20.08 12.79 -30.86
CA ASN A 5 -19.07 11.97 -31.49
C ASN A 5 -18.62 10.78 -30.60
N MET A 6 -18.48 10.99 -29.30
CA MET A 6 -18.14 9.91 -28.38
C MET A 6 -19.26 8.88 -28.31
N ALA A 7 -20.52 9.27 -28.18
CA ALA A 7 -21.66 8.37 -28.19
C ALA A 7 -21.71 7.54 -29.47
N ARG A 8 -21.55 8.16 -30.62
CA ARG A 8 -21.49 7.49 -31.93
C ARG A 8 -20.33 6.49 -32.03
N LEU A 9 -19.13 6.86 -31.53
CA LEU A 9 -17.98 5.97 -31.52
C LEU A 9 -18.23 4.78 -30.60
N GLN A 10 -18.91 5.00 -29.50
CA GLN A 10 -19.27 3.96 -28.55
C GLN A 10 -20.24 2.97 -29.18
N ASP A 11 -21.29 3.44 -29.87
CA ASP A 11 -22.24 2.57 -30.59
C ASP A 11 -21.54 1.74 -31.65
N LEU A 12 -20.67 2.35 -32.46
CA LEU A 12 -19.86 1.62 -33.45
C LEU A 12 -18.96 0.56 -32.83
N THR A 13 -18.38 0.87 -31.68
CA THR A 13 -17.54 -0.08 -30.94
C THR A 13 -18.36 -1.25 -30.43
N TRP A 14 -19.57 -1.01 -29.91
CA TRP A 14 -20.47 -2.04 -29.43
C TRP A 14 -20.88 -3.00 -30.56
N ASP A 15 -21.24 -2.47 -31.73
CA ASP A 15 -21.60 -3.30 -32.89
C ASP A 15 -20.40 -4.11 -33.38
N ALA A 16 -19.21 -3.51 -33.42
CA ALA A 16 -17.99 -4.23 -33.79
C ALA A 16 -17.67 -5.37 -32.79
N VAL A 17 -17.83 -5.14 -31.48
CA VAL A 17 -17.63 -6.16 -30.45
C VAL A 17 -18.60 -7.31 -30.61
N LYS A 18 -19.91 -7.05 -30.87
CA LYS A 18 -20.91 -8.09 -31.12
C LYS A 18 -20.56 -8.93 -32.36
N ILE A 19 -20.09 -8.29 -33.44
CA ILE A 19 -19.68 -8.99 -34.67
C ILE A 19 -18.45 -9.86 -34.41
N LEU A 20 -17.44 -9.32 -33.72
CA LEU A 20 -16.21 -10.05 -33.37
C LEU A 20 -16.48 -11.23 -32.46
N SER A 21 -17.33 -11.04 -31.44
CA SER A 21 -17.78 -12.10 -30.54
C SER A 21 -18.32 -13.31 -31.31
N LYS A 22 -19.24 -13.05 -32.24
CA LYS A 22 -19.84 -14.13 -33.08
C LYS A 22 -18.81 -14.76 -34.00
N LYS A 23 -17.94 -13.95 -34.64
CA LYS A 23 -16.94 -14.41 -35.58
C LYS A 23 -15.87 -15.28 -34.92
N LEU A 24 -15.44 -14.91 -33.72
CA LEU A 24 -14.38 -15.57 -32.98
C LEU A 24 -14.89 -16.60 -31.97
N ASN A 25 -16.20 -16.71 -31.81
CA ASN A 25 -16.85 -17.56 -30.77
C ASN A 25 -16.32 -17.23 -29.37
N ILE A 26 -16.19 -15.93 -29.05
CA ILE A 26 -15.78 -15.43 -27.73
C ILE A 26 -16.99 -14.75 -27.08
N GLU A 27 -17.34 -15.17 -25.87
CA GLU A 27 -18.47 -14.60 -25.15
C GLU A 27 -18.16 -13.18 -24.65
N ILE A 28 -19.19 -12.31 -24.63
CA ILE A 28 -19.10 -10.94 -24.15
C ILE A 28 -19.52 -10.92 -22.68
N VAL A 29 -18.83 -10.13 -21.87
CA VAL A 29 -19.21 -9.84 -20.48
C VAL A 29 -19.48 -8.36 -20.30
N ALA A 30 -20.56 -8.03 -19.59
CA ALA A 30 -20.89 -6.67 -19.21
C ALA A 30 -20.05 -6.23 -18.00
N THR A 31 -19.45 -5.06 -18.10
CA THR A 31 -18.68 -4.43 -17.02
C THR A 31 -19.13 -2.99 -16.83
N ASN A 32 -18.85 -2.42 -15.65
CA ASN A 32 -19.00 -1.01 -15.37
C ASN A 32 -17.61 -0.42 -15.02
N ASP A 33 -17.29 0.73 -15.57
CA ASP A 33 -16.06 1.46 -15.28
C ASP A 33 -16.18 2.16 -13.91
N LEU A 34 -16.11 1.35 -12.84
CA LEU A 34 -16.37 1.78 -11.47
C LEU A 34 -15.25 2.68 -10.94
N HIS A 35 -15.58 3.94 -10.61
CA HIS A 35 -14.68 4.91 -10.02
C HIS A 35 -15.09 5.38 -8.62
N TYR A 36 -16.38 5.25 -8.25
CA TYR A 36 -16.91 5.64 -6.95
C TYR A 36 -18.14 4.79 -6.56
N ILE A 37 -18.50 4.78 -5.28
CA ILE A 37 -19.50 3.84 -4.77
C ILE A 37 -20.93 4.30 -5.06
N ASN A 38 -21.25 5.56 -4.75
CA ASN A 38 -22.64 6.06 -4.90
C ASN A 38 -22.72 7.11 -6.01
N ALA A 39 -23.85 7.20 -6.69
CA ALA A 39 -24.07 8.19 -7.75
C ALA A 39 -23.80 9.64 -7.30
N LYS A 40 -24.11 9.96 -6.04
CA LYS A 40 -23.85 11.28 -5.43
C LYS A 40 -22.36 11.62 -5.25
N ASP A 41 -21.47 10.62 -5.30
CA ASP A 41 -20.03 10.79 -5.08
C ASP A 41 -19.30 11.28 -6.35
N ALA A 42 -20.02 11.48 -7.46
CA ALA A 42 -19.47 11.97 -8.73
C ALA A 42 -18.74 13.32 -8.59
N GLU A 43 -19.29 14.25 -7.78
CA GLU A 43 -18.66 15.56 -7.54
C GLU A 43 -17.36 15.42 -6.73
N ALA A 44 -17.34 14.53 -5.73
CA ALA A 44 -16.15 14.23 -4.95
C ALA A 44 -15.06 13.59 -5.83
N GLN A 45 -15.44 12.69 -6.73
CA GLN A 45 -14.52 12.08 -7.70
C GLN A 45 -13.91 13.15 -8.64
N ASP A 46 -14.70 14.11 -9.11
CA ASP A 46 -14.22 15.20 -9.96
C ASP A 46 -13.17 16.07 -9.22
N CYS A 47 -13.38 16.29 -7.91
CA CYS A 47 -12.39 16.95 -7.05
C CYS A 47 -11.10 16.12 -6.94
N LEU A 48 -11.19 14.80 -6.76
CA LEU A 48 -10.02 13.92 -6.68
C LEU A 48 -9.22 13.92 -7.99
N VAL A 49 -9.89 13.93 -9.14
CA VAL A 49 -9.24 14.09 -10.46
C VAL A 49 -8.49 15.42 -10.55
N CYS A 50 -9.08 16.52 -10.04
CA CYS A 50 -8.42 17.82 -9.99
C CYS A 50 -7.19 17.81 -9.06
N ILE A 51 -7.26 17.13 -7.92
CA ILE A 51 -6.11 16.96 -7.02
C ILE A 51 -4.97 16.26 -7.74
N GLN A 52 -5.26 15.12 -8.36
CA GLN A 52 -4.27 14.30 -9.06
C GLN A 52 -3.61 15.02 -10.24
N THR A 53 -4.39 15.80 -10.98
CA THR A 53 -3.92 16.51 -12.20
C THR A 53 -3.41 17.92 -11.92
N GLY A 54 -3.40 18.39 -10.69
CA GLY A 54 -2.97 19.73 -10.30
C GLY A 54 -3.90 20.85 -10.80
N LYS A 55 -5.17 20.54 -11.10
CA LYS A 55 -6.16 21.47 -11.66
C LYS A 55 -7.14 22.00 -10.60
N GLN A 56 -7.91 23.04 -10.99
CA GLN A 56 -9.06 23.53 -10.23
C GLN A 56 -10.36 23.17 -10.96
N LEU A 57 -11.48 23.15 -10.23
CA LEU A 57 -12.80 22.89 -10.82
C LEU A 57 -13.19 23.97 -11.87
N SER A 58 -12.71 25.20 -11.70
CA SER A 58 -12.92 26.32 -12.63
C SER A 58 -12.15 26.20 -13.93
N ASP A 59 -11.10 25.35 -14.00
CA ASP A 59 -10.30 25.19 -15.21
C ASP A 59 -11.15 24.63 -16.35
N THR A 60 -11.06 25.23 -17.52
CA THR A 60 -11.78 24.78 -18.71
C THR A 60 -11.07 23.61 -19.41
N ASN A 61 -9.74 23.60 -19.38
CA ASN A 61 -8.91 22.54 -19.98
C ASN A 61 -8.46 21.54 -18.91
N ARG A 62 -9.39 20.68 -18.48
CA ARG A 62 -9.14 19.59 -17.53
C ARG A 62 -9.97 18.35 -17.83
N LEU A 63 -9.53 17.21 -17.36
CA LEU A 63 -10.35 15.99 -17.37
C LEU A 63 -11.56 16.19 -16.45
N LYS A 64 -12.75 15.86 -16.96
CA LYS A 64 -14.03 15.91 -16.22
C LYS A 64 -14.73 14.57 -16.32
N MET A 65 -15.14 14.02 -15.19
CA MET A 65 -15.93 12.79 -15.10
C MET A 65 -17.40 13.06 -14.70
N VAL A 66 -17.69 14.27 -14.24
CA VAL A 66 -19.00 14.66 -13.71
C VAL A 66 -20.13 14.74 -14.76
N ASN A 67 -19.77 14.89 -16.05
CA ASN A 67 -20.75 14.98 -17.14
C ASN A 67 -21.47 13.65 -17.41
N THR A 68 -20.94 12.54 -16.91
CA THR A 68 -21.51 11.20 -17.01
C THR A 68 -21.47 10.53 -15.65
N PRO A 69 -22.37 10.84 -14.71
CA PRO A 69 -22.33 10.35 -13.34
C PRO A 69 -22.75 8.88 -13.24
N ASN A 70 -22.28 8.05 -14.17
CA ASN A 70 -22.64 6.63 -14.30
C ASN A 70 -21.53 5.66 -13.86
N LEU A 71 -20.42 6.19 -13.32
CA LEU A 71 -19.25 5.42 -12.92
C LEU A 71 -19.32 4.95 -11.45
N TYR A 72 -20.53 4.84 -10.92
CA TYR A 72 -20.79 4.32 -9.56
C TYR A 72 -21.09 2.83 -9.57
N LEU A 73 -21.06 2.21 -8.39
CA LEU A 73 -21.41 0.81 -8.20
C LEU A 73 -22.91 0.62 -8.40
N LYS A 74 -23.30 0.19 -9.60
CA LYS A 74 -24.68 -0.10 -9.95
C LYS A 74 -25.20 -1.36 -9.27
N SER A 75 -26.46 -1.35 -8.91
CA SER A 75 -27.17 -2.54 -8.48
C SER A 75 -27.32 -3.57 -9.63
N PRO A 76 -27.60 -4.84 -9.33
CA PRO A 76 -27.91 -5.83 -10.37
C PRO A 76 -29.05 -5.39 -11.30
N ASP A 77 -30.11 -4.79 -10.76
CA ASP A 77 -31.25 -4.33 -11.55
C ASP A 77 -30.87 -3.18 -12.50
N GLU A 78 -30.06 -2.23 -12.02
CA GLU A 78 -29.53 -1.15 -12.87
C GLU A 78 -28.62 -1.67 -13.97
N MET A 79 -27.82 -2.72 -13.70
CA MET A 79 -27.01 -3.37 -14.72
C MET A 79 -27.86 -4.13 -15.74
N LEU A 80 -28.89 -4.84 -15.29
CA LEU A 80 -29.84 -5.52 -16.17
C LEU A 80 -30.57 -4.55 -17.09
N GLU A 81 -31.00 -3.40 -16.58
CA GLU A 81 -31.63 -2.37 -17.42
C GLU A 81 -30.63 -1.73 -18.39
N ALA A 82 -29.39 -1.46 -17.95
CA ALA A 82 -28.35 -0.88 -18.79
C ALA A 82 -27.94 -1.78 -19.97
N PHE A 83 -28.03 -3.10 -19.78
CA PHE A 83 -27.66 -4.12 -20.77
C PHE A 83 -28.85 -4.96 -21.24
N LYS A 84 -30.07 -4.43 -21.18
CA LYS A 84 -31.31 -5.16 -21.57
C LYS A 84 -31.30 -5.71 -22.98
N ASP A 85 -30.53 -5.07 -23.89
CA ASP A 85 -30.38 -5.52 -25.29
C ASP A 85 -29.32 -6.62 -25.46
N LEU A 86 -28.62 -7.00 -24.37
CA LEU A 86 -27.57 -8.01 -24.35
C LEU A 86 -27.52 -8.74 -23.00
N PRO A 87 -28.63 -9.39 -22.56
CA PRO A 87 -28.76 -10.00 -21.22
C PRO A 87 -27.73 -11.10 -20.99
N GLU A 88 -27.35 -11.84 -22.02
CA GLU A 88 -26.30 -12.87 -21.94
C GLU A 88 -24.95 -12.31 -21.43
N ALA A 89 -24.63 -11.02 -21.67
CA ALA A 89 -23.41 -10.40 -21.18
C ALA A 89 -23.42 -10.24 -19.65
N ILE A 90 -24.58 -10.06 -19.04
CA ILE A 90 -24.74 -10.07 -17.57
C ILE A 90 -24.60 -11.48 -17.02
N GLU A 91 -25.26 -12.47 -17.66
CA GLU A 91 -25.19 -13.88 -17.25
C GLU A 91 -23.76 -14.42 -17.31
N ASN A 92 -22.97 -13.97 -18.30
CA ASN A 92 -21.57 -14.35 -18.45
C ASN A 92 -20.68 -13.89 -17.29
N SER A 93 -21.02 -12.83 -16.57
CA SER A 93 -20.30 -12.43 -15.35
C SER A 93 -20.37 -13.52 -14.27
N VAL A 94 -21.55 -14.13 -14.09
CA VAL A 94 -21.76 -15.26 -13.17
C VAL A 94 -21.06 -16.52 -13.67
N LYS A 95 -21.07 -16.74 -15.00
CA LYS A 95 -20.36 -17.85 -15.62
C LYS A 95 -18.85 -17.76 -15.36
N ILE A 96 -18.25 -16.58 -15.54
CA ILE A 96 -16.85 -16.34 -15.22
C ILE A 96 -16.56 -16.62 -13.74
N ALA A 97 -17.40 -16.13 -12.83
CA ALA A 97 -17.24 -16.39 -11.40
C ALA A 97 -17.24 -17.89 -11.06
N LYS A 98 -18.09 -18.67 -11.74
CA LYS A 98 -18.15 -20.14 -11.58
C LYS A 98 -16.95 -20.88 -12.20
N MET A 99 -16.26 -20.27 -13.15
CA MET A 99 -15.03 -20.85 -13.76
C MET A 99 -13.81 -20.69 -12.84
N VAL A 100 -13.85 -19.74 -11.92
CA VAL A 100 -12.75 -19.49 -10.99
C VAL A 100 -12.77 -20.55 -9.89
N ASN A 101 -11.67 -21.28 -9.76
CA ASN A 101 -11.42 -22.26 -8.70
C ASN A 101 -10.06 -21.97 -8.07
N LEU A 102 -9.92 -20.78 -7.47
CA LEU A 102 -8.69 -20.34 -6.82
C LEU A 102 -8.80 -20.55 -5.32
N GLU A 103 -7.93 -21.36 -4.76
CA GLU A 103 -7.71 -21.49 -3.32
C GLU A 103 -6.47 -20.69 -2.94
N LEU A 104 -6.62 -19.72 -2.05
CA LEU A 104 -5.50 -18.94 -1.52
C LEU A 104 -4.89 -19.68 -0.33
N ASP A 105 -3.62 -20.02 -0.41
CA ASP A 105 -2.87 -20.67 0.66
C ASP A 105 -2.47 -19.62 1.72
N LEU A 106 -3.43 -19.22 2.52
CA LEU A 106 -3.25 -18.18 3.54
C LEU A 106 -2.56 -18.73 4.80
N GLY A 107 -1.76 -17.88 5.43
CA GLY A 107 -1.12 -18.20 6.71
C GLY A 107 0.17 -19.01 6.61
N LYS A 108 0.64 -19.36 5.43
CA LYS A 108 1.96 -19.96 5.22
C LYS A 108 3.00 -18.88 4.92
N ALA A 109 4.08 -18.90 5.69
CA ALA A 109 5.27 -18.12 5.37
C ALA A 109 6.00 -18.77 4.19
N MET A 110 6.15 -18.05 3.10
CA MET A 110 6.94 -18.47 1.94
C MET A 110 8.13 -17.53 1.79
N PHE A 111 9.33 -18.08 1.88
CA PHE A 111 10.56 -17.32 1.69
C PHE A 111 11.26 -17.76 0.41
N PRO A 112 11.97 -16.87 -0.31
CA PRO A 112 12.79 -17.25 -1.42
C PRO A 112 13.91 -18.19 -0.97
N VAL A 113 14.43 -19.00 -1.87
CA VAL A 113 15.57 -19.88 -1.59
C VAL A 113 16.83 -19.01 -1.45
N PHE A 114 17.52 -19.17 -0.33
CA PHE A 114 18.84 -18.58 -0.13
C PHE A 114 19.91 -19.64 -0.43
N GLU A 115 20.83 -19.35 -1.35
CA GLU A 115 21.94 -20.25 -1.67
C GLU A 115 22.95 -20.27 -0.53
N ILE A 116 23.13 -21.44 0.06
CA ILE A 116 24.01 -21.63 1.22
C ILE A 116 25.28 -22.34 0.75
N PRO A 117 26.46 -21.76 1.02
CA PRO A 117 27.71 -22.41 0.72
C PRO A 117 27.93 -23.68 1.58
N GLY A 118 28.57 -24.72 1.02
CA GLY A 118 29.02 -25.86 1.79
C GLY A 118 27.97 -26.92 2.15
N GLY A 119 26.70 -26.78 1.72
CA GLY A 119 25.68 -27.81 1.91
C GLY A 119 25.15 -27.95 3.36
N ILE A 120 25.44 -27.00 4.22
CA ILE A 120 24.90 -26.92 5.58
C ILE A 120 23.46 -26.36 5.59
N THR A 121 22.75 -26.47 6.71
CA THR A 121 21.38 -25.95 6.83
C THR A 121 21.34 -24.42 6.94
N PRO A 122 20.22 -23.78 6.58
CA PRO A 122 20.05 -22.33 6.77
C PRO A 122 20.28 -21.87 8.21
N MET A 123 19.96 -22.71 9.19
CA MET A 123 20.15 -22.38 10.59
C MET A 123 21.63 -22.44 11.00
N GLU A 124 22.35 -23.46 10.56
CA GLU A 124 23.79 -23.59 10.80
C GLU A 124 24.53 -22.40 10.17
N TYR A 125 24.23 -22.06 8.92
CA TYR A 125 24.85 -20.93 8.25
C TYR A 125 24.53 -19.60 8.92
N LEU A 126 23.27 -19.38 9.31
CA LEU A 126 22.88 -18.17 10.04
C LEU A 126 23.64 -18.04 11.36
N ARG A 127 23.80 -19.14 12.09
CA ARG A 127 24.56 -19.18 13.34
C ARG A 127 26.01 -18.82 13.13
N GLU A 128 26.70 -19.49 12.21
CA GLU A 128 28.10 -19.23 11.88
C GLU A 128 28.32 -17.77 11.50
N LEU A 129 27.54 -17.26 10.55
CA LEU A 129 27.59 -15.87 10.08
C LEU A 129 27.32 -14.86 11.20
N THR A 130 26.38 -15.17 12.10
CA THR A 130 26.05 -14.29 13.23
C THR A 130 27.22 -14.16 14.20
N PHE A 131 27.85 -15.28 14.60
CA PHE A 131 28.97 -15.27 15.52
C PHE A 131 30.21 -14.64 14.89
N GLU A 132 30.56 -15.00 13.66
CA GLU A 132 31.65 -14.40 12.89
C GLU A 132 31.55 -12.87 12.87
N ARG A 133 30.39 -12.34 12.54
CA ARG A 133 30.16 -10.90 12.46
C ARG A 133 30.02 -10.23 13.83
N ALA A 134 29.50 -10.93 14.82
CA ALA A 134 29.43 -10.43 16.19
C ALA A 134 30.82 -10.16 16.77
N GLU A 135 31.80 -11.07 16.55
CA GLU A 135 33.19 -10.93 17.00
C GLU A 135 33.88 -9.67 16.44
N THR A 136 33.45 -9.20 15.27
CA THR A 136 33.99 -7.94 14.69
C THR A 136 33.40 -6.68 15.26
N LYS A 137 32.26 -6.76 15.97
CA LYS A 137 31.48 -5.59 16.42
C LYS A 137 31.27 -5.50 17.92
N LEU A 138 31.44 -6.62 18.62
CA LEU A 138 31.11 -6.75 20.04
C LEU A 138 32.24 -7.46 20.79
N GLU A 139 32.43 -7.08 22.04
CA GLU A 139 33.16 -7.91 22.99
C GLU A 139 32.31 -9.15 23.33
N MET A 140 32.81 -10.34 23.04
CA MET A 140 32.07 -11.60 23.14
C MET A 140 31.99 -12.09 24.60
N THR A 141 31.36 -11.29 25.44
CA THR A 141 31.06 -11.63 26.84
C THR A 141 30.02 -12.77 26.93
N ASP A 142 29.90 -13.39 28.09
CA ASP A 142 28.91 -14.44 28.31
C ASP A 142 27.46 -13.90 28.09
N GLU A 143 27.16 -12.67 28.49
CA GLU A 143 25.89 -12.00 28.23
C GLU A 143 25.57 -11.91 26.73
N VAL A 144 26.55 -11.52 25.90
CA VAL A 144 26.41 -11.43 24.45
C VAL A 144 26.13 -12.81 23.85
N LYS A 145 26.90 -13.83 24.27
CA LYS A 145 26.76 -15.20 23.77
C LYS A 145 25.42 -15.81 24.16
N GLU A 146 24.98 -15.62 25.41
CA GLU A 146 23.68 -16.07 25.88
C GLU A 146 22.54 -15.43 25.11
N ARG A 147 22.62 -14.13 24.89
CA ARG A 147 21.60 -13.38 24.12
C ARG A 147 21.55 -13.85 22.67
N LEU A 148 22.67 -14.00 21.97
CA LEU A 148 22.71 -14.50 20.60
C LEU A 148 22.15 -15.92 20.51
N ASN A 149 22.55 -16.83 21.42
CA ASN A 149 22.02 -18.19 21.44
C ASN A 149 20.51 -18.23 21.71
N TYR A 150 20.03 -17.41 22.60
CA TYR A 150 18.60 -17.27 22.88
C TYR A 150 17.81 -16.83 21.66
N GLU A 151 18.24 -15.73 20.99
CA GLU A 151 17.58 -15.23 19.79
C GLU A 151 17.58 -16.26 18.66
N LEU A 152 18.75 -16.89 18.41
CA LEU A 152 18.89 -17.93 17.39
C LEU A 152 17.99 -19.13 17.64
N SER A 153 17.81 -19.54 18.90
CA SER A 153 16.91 -20.64 19.28
C SER A 153 15.44 -20.33 18.95
N ILE A 154 15.01 -19.06 19.13
CA ILE A 154 13.66 -18.63 18.79
C ILE A 154 13.48 -18.54 17.26
N ILE A 155 14.49 -18.02 16.55
CA ILE A 155 14.49 -17.94 15.07
C ILE A 155 14.38 -19.35 14.46
N GLU A 156 15.08 -20.32 15.01
CA GLU A 156 15.01 -21.74 14.63
C GLU A 156 13.63 -22.33 14.89
N LYS A 157 13.12 -22.19 16.11
CA LYS A 157 11.79 -22.67 16.51
C LYS A 157 10.68 -22.12 15.61
N LYS A 158 10.82 -20.86 15.19
CA LYS A 158 9.88 -20.16 14.30
C LYS A 158 10.08 -20.48 12.82
N LYS A 159 11.17 -21.17 12.44
CA LYS A 159 11.54 -21.50 11.06
C LYS A 159 11.82 -20.27 10.17
N TYR A 160 12.49 -19.25 10.73
CA TYR A 160 12.81 -18.01 10.03
C TYR A 160 14.29 -17.80 9.65
N PRO A 161 15.21 -18.77 9.69
CA PRO A 161 16.63 -18.53 9.33
C PRO A 161 16.79 -17.92 7.96
N THR A 162 16.07 -18.44 6.94
CA THR A 162 16.14 -17.94 5.56
C THR A 162 15.70 -16.49 5.44
N TYR A 163 14.67 -16.07 6.19
CA TYR A 163 14.25 -14.68 6.22
C TYR A 163 15.36 -13.74 6.68
N PHE A 164 16.05 -14.09 7.77
CA PHE A 164 17.19 -13.30 8.27
C PHE A 164 18.34 -13.26 7.27
N LEU A 165 18.62 -14.38 6.60
CA LEU A 165 19.65 -14.48 5.57
C LEU A 165 19.35 -13.63 4.35
N VAL A 166 18.11 -13.62 3.87
CA VAL A 166 17.69 -12.78 2.74
C VAL A 166 17.79 -11.30 3.09
N VAL A 167 17.29 -10.91 4.26
CA VAL A 167 17.30 -9.49 4.68
C VAL A 167 18.74 -8.99 4.86
N GLN A 168 19.60 -9.75 5.55
CA GLN A 168 21.00 -9.34 5.71
C GLN A 168 21.74 -9.24 4.38
N ASP A 169 21.38 -10.05 3.41
CA ASP A 169 22.02 -10.06 2.11
C ASP A 169 21.82 -8.74 1.35
N PHE A 170 20.57 -8.37 1.09
CA PHE A 170 20.32 -7.15 0.34
C PHE A 170 20.71 -5.88 1.11
N VAL A 171 20.63 -5.89 2.45
CA VAL A 171 21.08 -4.76 3.27
C VAL A 171 22.61 -4.60 3.17
N ASN A 172 23.37 -5.68 3.30
CA ASN A 172 24.82 -5.59 3.17
C ASN A 172 25.26 -5.29 1.72
N TRP A 173 24.54 -5.83 0.72
CA TRP A 173 24.77 -5.45 -0.66
C TRP A 173 24.56 -3.94 -0.86
N SER A 174 23.47 -3.40 -0.34
CA SER A 174 23.16 -1.96 -0.40
C SER A 174 24.26 -1.12 0.26
N ASN A 175 24.66 -1.49 1.48
CA ASN A 175 25.72 -0.80 2.20
C ASN A 175 27.07 -0.84 1.45
N ASN A 176 27.42 -1.98 0.84
CA ASN A 176 28.65 -2.14 0.03
C ASN A 176 28.61 -1.30 -1.25
N LYS A 177 27.43 -1.00 -1.78
CA LYS A 177 27.22 -0.07 -2.90
C LYS A 177 27.13 1.40 -2.47
N GLY A 178 27.28 1.68 -1.18
CA GLY A 178 27.13 3.02 -0.62
C GLY A 178 25.69 3.56 -0.60
N ILE A 179 24.69 2.65 -0.72
CA ILE A 179 23.29 3.01 -0.59
C ILE A 179 22.93 3.06 0.89
N ILE A 180 22.41 4.19 1.33
CA ILE A 180 22.04 4.38 2.74
C ILE A 180 20.83 3.53 3.07
N THR A 181 20.97 2.74 4.13
CA THR A 181 19.89 1.92 4.69
C THR A 181 19.64 2.29 6.15
N ASN A 182 18.39 2.22 6.56
CA ASN A 182 18.00 2.40 7.96
C ASN A 182 16.86 1.44 8.33
N THR A 183 17.03 0.71 9.42
CA THR A 183 16.01 -0.22 9.92
C THR A 183 15.21 0.46 11.01
N ARG A 184 13.89 0.45 10.86
CA ARG A 184 12.93 1.02 11.82
C ARG A 184 12.24 -0.05 12.65
N GLY A 185 11.51 0.41 13.67
CA GLY A 185 10.56 -0.41 14.40
C GLY A 185 11.19 -1.39 15.38
N SER A 186 10.55 -2.54 15.50
CA SER A 186 10.88 -3.56 16.50
C SER A 186 12.18 -4.32 16.22
N ALA A 187 12.64 -4.36 14.98
CA ALA A 187 13.86 -5.05 14.55
C ALA A 187 15.13 -4.60 15.31
N ALA A 188 15.13 -3.35 15.81
CA ALA A 188 16.18 -2.83 16.68
C ALA A 188 16.34 -3.62 18.01
N GLY A 189 15.38 -4.48 18.38
CA GLY A 189 15.46 -5.36 19.54
C GLY A 189 16.27 -6.62 19.33
N SER A 190 16.74 -6.91 18.10
CA SER A 190 17.50 -8.13 17.80
C SER A 190 19.01 -7.89 17.75
N LEU A 191 19.75 -8.62 18.59
CA LEU A 191 21.21 -8.65 18.60
C LEU A 191 21.75 -9.42 17.36
N VAL A 192 21.02 -10.42 16.89
CA VAL A 192 21.33 -11.14 15.65
C VAL A 192 21.29 -10.18 14.46
N LEU A 193 20.25 -9.35 14.32
CA LEU A 193 20.18 -8.36 13.24
C LEU A 193 21.25 -7.27 13.36
N PHE A 194 21.64 -6.90 14.58
CA PHE A 194 22.76 -5.99 14.81
C PHE A 194 24.10 -6.64 14.37
N ALA A 195 24.37 -7.87 14.78
CA ALA A 195 25.56 -8.61 14.36
C ALA A 195 25.62 -8.73 12.83
N LEU A 196 24.53 -9.09 12.19
CA LEU A 196 24.40 -9.23 10.74
C LEU A 196 24.50 -7.89 9.96
N GLY A 197 24.47 -6.73 10.64
CA GLY A 197 24.56 -5.41 10.01
C GLY A 197 23.25 -4.88 9.43
N VAL A 198 22.15 -5.50 9.78
CA VAL A 198 20.79 -5.07 9.36
C VAL A 198 20.34 -3.86 10.16
N THR A 199 20.54 -3.86 11.48
CA THR A 199 20.31 -2.69 12.33
C THR A 199 21.62 -2.10 12.85
N LYS A 200 21.62 -0.79 13.10
CA LYS A 200 22.77 -0.05 13.67
C LYS A 200 22.66 0.13 15.20
N ILE A 201 21.56 -0.31 15.78
CA ILE A 201 21.28 -0.16 17.22
C ILE A 201 21.68 -1.45 17.94
N ASN A 202 22.59 -1.33 18.92
CA ASN A 202 22.91 -2.44 19.80
C ASN A 202 21.82 -2.55 20.91
N PRO A 203 20.98 -3.61 20.89
CA PRO A 203 19.87 -3.72 21.82
C PRO A 203 20.30 -3.90 23.29
N LEU A 204 21.50 -4.40 23.56
CA LEU A 204 21.99 -4.57 24.92
C LEU A 204 22.26 -3.21 25.58
N LEU A 205 22.87 -2.26 24.85
CA LEU A 205 23.14 -0.91 25.36
C LEU A 205 21.86 -0.17 25.75
N TYR A 206 20.79 -0.39 25.02
CA TYR A 206 19.50 0.29 25.24
C TYR A 206 18.49 -0.59 25.98
N LYS A 207 18.88 -1.78 26.44
CA LYS A 207 18.04 -2.75 27.15
C LYS A 207 16.72 -3.05 26.42
N ILE A 208 16.79 -3.20 25.08
CA ILE A 208 15.63 -3.52 24.26
C ILE A 208 15.40 -5.04 24.27
N PRO A 209 14.22 -5.51 24.71
CA PRO A 209 13.93 -6.94 24.73
C PRO A 209 13.67 -7.47 23.31
N PHE A 210 14.15 -8.70 23.03
CA PHE A 210 13.97 -9.37 21.74
C PHE A 210 12.51 -9.69 21.43
N GLU A 211 11.72 -9.97 22.47
CA GLU A 211 10.30 -10.31 22.36
C GLU A 211 9.46 -9.17 21.78
N ARG A 212 9.99 -7.96 21.77
CA ARG A 212 9.37 -6.81 21.09
C ARG A 212 9.41 -6.99 19.56
N PHE A 213 10.44 -7.65 19.07
CA PHE A 213 10.59 -7.95 17.64
C PHE A 213 10.01 -9.34 17.31
N LEU A 214 10.44 -10.38 18.02
CA LEU A 214 10.00 -11.75 17.76
C LEU A 214 9.58 -12.45 19.07
N ASN A 215 8.28 -12.47 19.30
CA ASN A 215 7.72 -13.15 20.47
C ASN A 215 7.53 -14.64 20.17
N PRO A 216 8.12 -15.54 20.98
CA PRO A 216 7.97 -16.99 20.80
C PRO A 216 6.53 -17.47 20.83
N GLU A 217 5.66 -16.81 21.59
CA GLU A 217 4.26 -17.24 21.80
C GLU A 217 3.28 -16.66 20.76
N ARG A 218 3.65 -15.61 20.03
CA ARG A 218 2.79 -15.02 19.01
C ARG A 218 2.99 -15.70 17.67
N PRO A 219 1.92 -16.06 16.94
CA PRO A 219 2.03 -16.67 15.61
C PRO A 219 2.41 -15.68 14.49
N SER A 220 2.55 -14.39 14.80
CA SER A 220 2.86 -13.35 13.80
C SER A 220 4.23 -13.55 13.19
N LEU A 221 4.32 -13.30 11.88
CA LEU A 221 5.58 -13.18 11.15
C LEU A 221 6.38 -11.96 11.67
N PRO A 222 7.72 -12.05 11.67
CA PRO A 222 8.54 -10.87 11.92
C PRO A 222 8.39 -9.88 10.76
N ASP A 223 8.37 -8.59 11.09
CA ASP A 223 8.32 -7.50 10.15
C ASP A 223 9.57 -6.63 10.33
N ILE A 224 10.35 -6.46 9.26
CA ILE A 224 11.56 -5.63 9.26
C ILE A 224 11.32 -4.45 8.32
N ASP A 225 10.94 -3.32 8.91
CA ASP A 225 10.79 -2.06 8.18
C ASP A 225 12.16 -1.51 7.77
N MET A 226 12.41 -1.44 6.47
CA MET A 226 13.67 -0.95 5.91
C MET A 226 13.44 0.31 5.08
N ASP A 227 14.08 1.40 5.49
CA ASP A 227 14.20 2.59 4.66
C ASP A 227 15.44 2.48 3.78
N LEU A 228 15.30 2.83 2.52
CA LEU A 228 16.37 2.91 1.53
C LEU A 228 16.45 4.34 0.99
N ALA A 229 17.64 4.80 0.61
CA ALA A 229 17.79 6.05 -0.12
C ALA A 229 16.88 6.06 -1.35
N ASP A 230 16.00 7.07 -1.46
CA ASP A 230 14.91 7.12 -2.44
C ASP A 230 15.42 7.22 -3.89
N ASP A 231 16.54 7.91 -4.07
CA ASP A 231 17.22 8.07 -5.36
C ASP A 231 17.85 6.78 -5.92
N ARG A 232 18.07 5.77 -5.06
CA ARG A 232 18.72 4.50 -5.42
C ARG A 232 17.94 3.25 -4.97
N ARG A 233 16.72 3.41 -4.52
CA ARG A 233 15.86 2.30 -4.08
C ARG A 233 15.66 1.24 -5.16
N ASP A 234 15.47 1.69 -6.40
CA ASP A 234 15.20 0.79 -7.52
C ASP A 234 16.38 -0.15 -7.84
N GLU A 235 17.62 0.28 -7.55
CA GLU A 235 18.79 -0.59 -7.68
C GLU A 235 18.74 -1.78 -6.70
N VAL A 236 18.23 -1.55 -5.48
CA VAL A 236 18.08 -2.60 -4.46
C VAL A 236 16.97 -3.57 -4.87
N ILE A 237 15.85 -3.06 -5.36
CA ILE A 237 14.77 -3.89 -5.87
C ILE A 237 15.26 -4.75 -7.02
N GLN A 238 15.99 -4.18 -7.98
CA GLN A 238 16.54 -4.92 -9.11
C GLN A 238 17.51 -6.02 -8.65
N TYR A 239 18.38 -5.72 -7.67
CA TYR A 239 19.27 -6.74 -7.09
C TYR A 239 18.50 -7.92 -6.48
N VAL A 240 17.40 -7.65 -5.77
CA VAL A 240 16.56 -8.69 -5.17
C VAL A 240 15.90 -9.54 -6.26
N MET A 241 15.36 -8.89 -7.30
CA MET A 241 14.75 -9.58 -8.45
C MET A 241 15.77 -10.45 -9.21
N ASP A 242 16.96 -9.91 -9.48
CA ASP A 242 18.02 -10.63 -10.21
C ASP A 242 18.53 -11.83 -9.41
N LYS A 243 18.61 -11.72 -8.09
CA LYS A 243 19.16 -12.76 -7.22
C LYS A 243 18.15 -13.82 -6.82
N TYR A 244 16.93 -13.42 -6.50
CA TYR A 244 15.91 -14.32 -5.95
C TYR A 244 14.80 -14.68 -6.93
N GLY A 245 14.68 -13.96 -8.03
CA GLY A 245 13.66 -14.14 -9.06
C GLY A 245 12.63 -12.99 -9.08
N GLU A 246 12.22 -12.58 -10.28
CA GLU A 246 11.19 -11.55 -10.48
C GLU A 246 9.83 -11.91 -9.86
N ASP A 247 9.55 -13.21 -9.71
CA ASP A 247 8.33 -13.75 -9.10
C ASP A 247 8.39 -13.79 -7.56
N LYS A 248 9.46 -13.34 -6.94
CA LYS A 248 9.68 -13.31 -5.48
C LYS A 248 9.62 -11.91 -4.88
N GLU A 249 9.45 -10.90 -5.72
CA GLU A 249 9.26 -9.50 -5.33
C GLU A 249 7.86 -9.05 -5.73
N ALA A 250 7.22 -8.23 -4.91
CA ALA A 250 5.96 -7.59 -5.24
C ALA A 250 5.76 -6.28 -4.48
N HIS A 251 5.25 -5.28 -5.20
CA HIS A 251 4.77 -4.06 -4.56
C HIS A 251 3.39 -4.29 -3.95
N ILE A 252 3.27 -4.04 -2.65
CA ILE A 252 1.98 -4.12 -1.95
C ILE A 252 1.15 -2.89 -2.32
N VAL A 253 -0.08 -3.13 -2.83
CA VAL A 253 -1.04 -2.06 -3.08
C VAL A 253 -1.44 -1.41 -1.75
N THR A 254 -1.17 -0.11 -1.64
CA THR A 254 -1.52 0.67 -0.46
C THR A 254 -2.63 1.65 -0.80
N TYR A 255 -3.76 1.56 -0.09
CA TYR A 255 -4.86 2.50 -0.20
C TYR A 255 -4.61 3.68 0.74
N GLY A 256 -4.35 4.85 0.17
CA GLY A 256 -4.20 6.08 0.94
C GLY A 256 -5.56 6.67 1.30
N THR A 257 -5.73 7.11 2.55
CA THR A 257 -6.88 7.89 3.00
C THR A 257 -6.45 9.33 3.27
N MET A 258 -7.17 10.29 2.69
CA MET A 258 -6.93 11.69 2.97
C MET A 258 -7.40 12.03 4.39
N LEU A 259 -6.47 12.49 5.23
CA LEU A 259 -6.80 12.98 6.56
C LEU A 259 -7.42 14.37 6.49
N GLY A 260 -8.30 14.71 7.44
CA GLY A 260 -9.11 15.93 7.40
C GLY A 260 -8.34 17.23 7.11
N ARG A 261 -7.16 17.43 7.71
CA ARG A 261 -6.34 18.62 7.42
C ARG A 261 -5.77 18.65 5.99
N ALA A 262 -5.35 17.49 5.46
CA ALA A 262 -4.88 17.38 4.09
C ALA A 262 -6.06 17.57 3.13
N ALA A 263 -7.19 16.91 3.39
CA ALA A 263 -8.40 17.06 2.60
C ALA A 263 -8.84 18.53 2.47
N ILE A 264 -8.90 19.27 3.58
CA ILE A 264 -9.24 20.70 3.56
C ILE A 264 -8.27 21.49 2.66
N ARG A 265 -6.96 21.25 2.74
CA ARG A 265 -5.97 21.96 1.93
C ARG A 265 -6.10 21.64 0.44
N ASP A 266 -6.24 20.37 0.11
CA ASP A 266 -6.31 19.93 -1.28
C ASP A 266 -7.63 20.33 -1.93
N ILE A 267 -8.76 20.15 -1.24
CA ILE A 267 -10.07 20.58 -1.74
C ILE A 267 -10.14 22.11 -1.82
N GLY A 268 -9.59 22.84 -0.83
CA GLY A 268 -9.52 24.29 -0.88
C GLY A 268 -8.78 24.80 -2.10
N ARG A 269 -7.64 24.18 -2.45
CA ARG A 269 -6.91 24.49 -3.68
C ARG A 269 -7.75 24.21 -4.94
N VAL A 270 -8.45 23.08 -4.97
CA VAL A 270 -9.33 22.68 -6.09
C VAL A 270 -10.51 23.64 -6.27
N LEU A 271 -11.07 24.14 -5.17
CA LEU A 271 -12.15 25.14 -5.16
C LEU A 271 -11.65 26.58 -5.44
N GLY A 272 -10.34 26.81 -5.49
CA GLY A 272 -9.76 28.13 -5.70
C GLY A 272 -9.76 29.04 -4.46
N VAL A 273 -9.96 28.49 -3.25
CA VAL A 273 -9.89 29.22 -1.99
C VAL A 273 -8.43 29.58 -1.71
N SER A 274 -8.18 30.77 -1.14
CA SER A 274 -6.82 31.23 -0.87
C SER A 274 -6.10 30.31 0.13
N TYR A 275 -4.79 30.08 -0.11
CA TYR A 275 -3.98 29.20 0.75
C TYR A 275 -4.03 29.61 2.24
N GLY A 276 -3.92 30.91 2.52
CA GLY A 276 -3.93 31.41 3.90
C GLY A 276 -5.25 31.12 4.63
N GLU A 277 -6.37 31.22 3.93
CA GLU A 277 -7.69 30.92 4.48
C GLU A 277 -7.88 29.43 4.70
N VAL A 278 -7.51 28.61 3.73
CA VAL A 278 -7.57 27.15 3.81
C VAL A 278 -6.69 26.63 4.92
N ASP A 279 -5.46 27.12 5.05
CA ASP A 279 -4.54 26.72 6.11
C ASP A 279 -5.03 27.10 7.51
N ARG A 280 -5.64 28.30 7.64
CA ARG A 280 -6.33 28.72 8.87
C ARG A 280 -7.44 27.75 9.26
N ILE A 281 -8.31 27.39 8.30
CA ILE A 281 -9.43 26.45 8.53
C ILE A 281 -8.89 25.06 8.90
N ALA A 282 -7.89 24.57 8.18
CA ALA A 282 -7.28 23.26 8.44
C ALA A 282 -6.64 23.16 9.85
N LYS A 283 -6.15 24.28 10.39
CA LYS A 283 -5.56 24.35 11.74
C LYS A 283 -6.57 24.38 12.86
N LEU A 284 -7.85 24.70 12.60
CA LEU A 284 -8.91 24.68 13.62
C LEU A 284 -9.19 23.27 14.14
N GLY A 285 -8.99 22.25 13.31
CA GLY A 285 -9.11 20.86 13.76
C GLY A 285 -8.03 20.47 14.77
N PRO A 286 -8.33 19.51 15.69
CA PRO A 286 -7.37 19.05 16.67
C PRO A 286 -6.10 18.47 16.01
N PRO A 287 -4.93 18.53 16.67
CA PRO A 287 -3.72 17.94 16.14
C PRO A 287 -3.89 16.43 15.98
N PRO A 288 -3.26 15.83 14.96
CA PRO A 288 -3.29 14.38 14.78
C PRO A 288 -2.66 13.70 16.01
N ARG A 289 -3.34 12.70 16.55
CA ARG A 289 -2.79 11.81 17.57
C ARG A 289 -2.32 10.54 16.87
N GLN A 290 -1.12 10.08 17.17
CA GLN A 290 -0.54 8.88 16.57
C GLN A 290 -1.48 7.67 16.76
N GLY A 291 -1.89 7.03 15.66
CA GLY A 291 -2.79 5.87 15.67
C GLY A 291 -4.28 6.17 15.79
N PHE A 292 -4.71 7.44 15.95
CA PHE A 292 -6.12 7.81 16.05
C PHE A 292 -6.49 8.85 15.01
N HIS A 293 -7.43 8.49 14.13
CA HIS A 293 -7.96 9.38 13.10
C HIS A 293 -9.42 9.69 13.39
N THR A 294 -9.70 10.93 13.76
CA THR A 294 -11.07 11.39 13.90
C THR A 294 -11.58 11.89 12.55
N PRO A 295 -12.72 11.42 12.05
CA PRO A 295 -13.32 11.92 10.80
C PRO A 295 -13.57 13.42 10.83
N LEU A 296 -13.45 14.10 9.69
CA LEU A 296 -13.71 15.54 9.58
C LEU A 296 -15.13 15.91 10.05
N SER A 297 -16.11 15.08 9.76
CA SER A 297 -17.50 15.24 10.21
C SER A 297 -17.66 15.32 11.75
N GLU A 298 -16.80 14.63 12.48
CA GLU A 298 -16.75 14.72 13.94
C GLU A 298 -16.06 16.00 14.41
N HIS A 299 -15.00 16.45 13.73
CA HIS A 299 -14.35 17.73 14.01
C HIS A 299 -15.33 18.90 13.83
N ILE A 300 -16.13 18.89 12.77
CA ILE A 300 -17.15 19.92 12.50
C ILE A 300 -18.17 19.98 13.65
N LYS A 301 -18.55 18.83 14.24
CA LYS A 301 -19.47 18.78 15.37
C LYS A 301 -18.85 19.31 16.66
N GLN A 302 -17.59 19.01 16.90
CA GLN A 302 -16.89 19.26 18.17
C GLN A 302 -16.25 20.66 18.25
N VAL A 303 -15.87 21.25 17.10
CA VAL A 303 -15.20 22.56 17.04
C VAL A 303 -16.21 23.64 16.63
N PRO A 304 -16.60 24.54 17.55
CA PRO A 304 -17.64 25.54 17.28
C PRO A 304 -17.35 26.42 16.05
N GLU A 305 -16.10 26.83 15.87
CA GLU A 305 -15.65 27.62 14.72
C GLU A 305 -15.82 26.91 13.39
N LEU A 306 -15.48 25.59 13.32
CA LEU A 306 -15.71 24.78 12.12
C LEU A 306 -17.20 24.63 11.83
N LYS A 307 -18.02 24.44 12.86
CA LYS A 307 -19.48 24.37 12.72
C LYS A 307 -20.05 25.67 12.19
N GLN A 308 -19.59 26.84 12.69
CA GLN A 308 -20.00 28.15 12.22
C GLN A 308 -19.58 28.38 10.77
N LEU A 309 -18.34 28.02 10.40
CA LEU A 309 -17.85 28.11 9.01
C LEU A 309 -18.67 27.23 8.06
N TYR A 310 -18.95 26.00 8.44
CA TYR A 310 -19.77 25.07 7.64
C TYR A 310 -21.17 25.63 7.33
N GLY A 311 -21.77 26.38 8.26
CA GLY A 311 -23.06 27.00 8.07
C GLY A 311 -23.05 28.41 7.44
N SER A 312 -21.87 29.02 7.21
CA SER A 312 -21.77 30.45 6.85
C SER A 312 -21.82 30.72 5.35
N ARG A 313 -21.23 29.90 4.53
CA ARG A 313 -21.14 30.08 3.07
C ARG A 313 -21.19 28.71 2.37
N GLU A 314 -21.79 28.68 1.18
CA GLU A 314 -21.88 27.44 0.38
C GLU A 314 -20.47 26.90 -0.01
N GLU A 315 -19.52 27.79 -0.24
CA GLU A 315 -18.13 27.45 -0.51
C GLU A 315 -17.46 26.68 0.65
N TYR A 316 -17.70 27.12 1.90
CA TYR A 316 -17.18 26.42 3.07
C TYR A 316 -17.91 25.11 3.37
N LYS A 317 -19.19 25.04 3.00
CA LYS A 317 -19.95 23.81 3.10
C LYS A 317 -19.42 22.73 2.12
N LYS A 318 -18.95 23.15 0.95
CA LYS A 318 -18.29 22.25 -0.01
C LYS A 318 -16.87 21.88 0.40
N LEU A 319 -16.19 22.80 1.08
CA LEU A 319 -14.81 22.58 1.57
C LEU A 319 -14.76 21.61 2.76
N LEU A 320 -15.74 21.68 3.66
CA LEU A 320 -15.85 20.93 4.91
C LEU A 320 -16.86 19.79 4.82
#